data_137ea13f5fa3297893d3f13baccfe76f
#
_entry.id   137ea13f5fa3297893d3f13baccfe76f
#
_cell.length_a   1.000
_cell.length_b   1.000
_cell.length_c   1.000
_cell.angle_alpha   90.00
_cell.angle_beta   90.00
_cell.angle_gamma   90.00
#
_symmetry.space_group_name_H-M   'P 1'
#
loop_
_entity.id
_entity.type
_entity.pdbx_description
1 polymer ?
#
loop_
_entity_poly.entity_id
_entity_poly.type
_entity_poly.pdbx_seq_one_letter_code
_entity_poly.pdbx_strand_id
1 'polypeptide(L)'
;MTGTRTAYFYEKVRGNHYDRRKKRGFRIPSSYTVLFIIIAIMAVLTWFIPAGAYETAKGGGVISGTYKTVASNPQGFFDILMAPVRGMLGVEGTDGAIQVSFFILMVGGFLGVVNKTGALDTGIASVVRKNKGREKMLIAILIPLFALGGTTYGMGEETMAFYPLLIPVMIAVGFDSIVAVAIILIGSQIGCLASTINPFATGVAADAAGVSIADGMIWRVIQWVILVGMSIWFVYNYASKIEEDPSKSLVADKEEEHKELFQLQNSGEDLNKRQRNVLTIFTLTFVIMILSLIPWEDFGIKFFTNINTWLTTMPILGGVIGKTMGAFGTWYFPEITMLFIMMGVLVAIVYRMSEEDFFSSFLTGAGEFLGVAMICAIARGIQVIMNGGMITATILHLGETSLSGLSSQVFVILAYIFYLPMSFLIPSTSGLAGATMGIMAPLGQFSNVPAHLVITAFQSASGILNMISPTSAIVMGALALGRVDLGTWWKFIGKFIVMVMLVSVLLLVVATFF
;
A
#
# COMPACT_ATOMS: atom_id res chain seq x y z
N MET A 1 -4.77 -33.30 28.97
CA MET A 1 -3.76 -33.74 27.98
C MET A 1 -3.43 -32.61 27.03
N THR A 2 -2.88 -31.52 27.53
CA THR A 2 -2.66 -30.25 26.76
C THR A 2 -1.20 -29.77 26.80
N GLY A 3 -0.26 -30.61 27.26
CA GLY A 3 1.15 -30.24 27.39
C GLY A 3 2.11 -30.65 26.27
N THR A 4 1.64 -31.45 25.27
CA THR A 4 2.55 -32.14 24.34
C THR A 4 2.73 -31.45 22.97
N ARG A 5 1.89 -30.48 22.57
CA ARG A 5 2.00 -29.83 21.25
C ARG A 5 2.97 -28.65 21.24
N THR A 6 3.09 -27.92 22.33
CA THR A 6 4.02 -26.77 22.44
C THR A 6 5.48 -27.23 22.55
N ALA A 7 5.73 -28.36 23.21
CA ALA A 7 7.06 -28.97 23.27
C ALA A 7 7.53 -29.49 21.89
N TYR A 8 6.63 -30.04 21.09
CA TYR A 8 6.94 -30.58 19.75
C TYR A 8 7.35 -29.47 18.75
N PHE A 9 6.77 -28.27 18.91
CA PHE A 9 7.14 -27.13 18.07
C PHE A 9 8.55 -26.60 18.39
N TYR A 10 8.92 -26.56 19.68
CA TYR A 10 10.26 -26.14 20.11
C TYR A 10 11.36 -27.16 19.82
N GLU A 11 11.07 -28.45 19.79
CA GLU A 11 12.03 -29.51 19.46
C GLU A 11 12.29 -29.61 17.95
N LYS A 12 11.28 -29.41 17.09
CA LYS A 12 11.44 -29.44 15.62
C LYS A 12 12.26 -28.24 15.11
N VAL A 13 12.25 -27.11 15.82
CA VAL A 13 13.11 -25.95 15.50
C VAL A 13 14.58 -26.17 15.89
N ARG A 14 14.86 -27.09 16.84
CA ARG A 14 16.23 -27.41 17.27
C ARG A 14 16.90 -28.57 16.51
N GLY A 15 16.17 -29.36 15.74
CA GLY A 15 16.59 -30.66 15.25
C GLY A 15 17.14 -30.76 13.82
N ASN A 16 17.19 -29.69 13.04
CA ASN A 16 17.70 -29.77 11.66
C ASN A 16 19.00 -28.98 11.44
N HIS A 17 20.08 -29.41 12.14
CA HIS A 17 21.44 -29.18 11.67
C HIS A 17 21.75 -30.18 10.53
N TYR A 18 21.21 -29.95 9.33
CA TYR A 18 21.77 -30.52 8.12
C TYR A 18 22.81 -29.56 7.55
N ASP A 19 24.08 -29.97 7.71
CA ASP A 19 25.27 -29.41 7.08
C ASP A 19 25.09 -29.39 5.54
N ARG A 20 24.59 -28.30 5.01
CA ARG A 20 24.73 -27.93 3.60
C ARG A 20 25.61 -26.71 3.55
N ARG A 21 26.89 -26.91 3.25
CA ARG A 21 27.78 -25.87 2.69
C ARG A 21 27.18 -25.37 1.37
N LYS A 22 26.05 -24.64 1.43
CA LYS A 22 25.54 -23.85 0.31
C LYS A 22 26.50 -22.66 0.15
N LYS A 23 27.02 -22.49 -1.07
CA LYS A 23 27.76 -21.29 -1.50
C LYS A 23 27.04 -20.09 -0.93
N ARG A 24 27.75 -19.24 -0.17
CA ARG A 24 27.25 -17.95 0.34
C ARG A 24 26.97 -17.03 -0.85
N GLY A 25 25.83 -17.20 -1.51
CA GLY A 25 25.26 -16.14 -2.33
C GLY A 25 24.86 -14.99 -1.42
N PHE A 26 25.00 -13.78 -1.89
CA PHE A 26 24.53 -12.58 -1.21
C PHE A 26 23.02 -12.74 -0.96
N ARG A 27 22.61 -12.96 0.29
CA ARG A 27 21.19 -12.99 0.69
C ARG A 27 20.80 -11.57 1.06
N ILE A 28 19.79 -11.04 0.40
CA ILE A 28 19.22 -9.75 0.78
C ILE A 28 18.72 -9.87 2.22
N PRO A 29 19.09 -8.93 3.12
CA PRO A 29 18.66 -8.94 4.50
C PRO A 29 17.13 -8.87 4.63
N SER A 30 16.60 -9.15 5.83
CA SER A 30 15.17 -8.98 6.10
C SER A 30 14.72 -7.53 5.87
N SER A 31 13.43 -7.34 5.62
CA SER A 31 12.80 -6.01 5.46
C SER A 31 13.18 -5.04 6.57
N TYR A 32 13.17 -5.50 7.82
CA TYR A 32 13.56 -4.70 8.98
C TYR A 32 15.01 -4.22 8.88
N THR A 33 15.92 -5.13 8.59
CA THR A 33 17.35 -4.81 8.46
C THR A 33 17.60 -3.82 7.33
N VAL A 34 16.94 -3.99 6.19
CA VAL A 34 17.04 -3.05 5.05
C VAL A 34 16.59 -1.66 5.46
N LEU A 35 15.43 -1.54 6.12
CA LEU A 35 14.90 -0.25 6.57
C LEU A 35 15.81 0.42 7.60
N PHE A 36 16.36 -0.32 8.58
CA PHE A 36 17.32 0.23 9.54
C PHE A 36 18.62 0.68 8.89
N ILE A 37 19.12 -0.05 7.88
CA ILE A 37 20.30 0.37 7.10
C ILE A 37 19.98 1.69 6.37
N ILE A 38 18.80 1.84 5.77
CA ILE A 38 18.41 3.07 5.09
C ILE A 38 18.30 4.23 6.10
N ILE A 39 17.70 4.02 7.27
CA ILE A 39 17.64 5.02 8.35
C ILE A 39 19.06 5.48 8.73
N ALA A 40 19.99 4.53 8.92
CA ALA A 40 21.39 4.83 9.26
C ALA A 40 22.10 5.61 8.14
N ILE A 41 21.92 5.22 6.87
CA ILE A 41 22.46 5.95 5.72
C ILE A 41 21.93 7.38 5.69
N MET A 42 20.60 7.56 5.87
CA MET A 42 20.00 8.89 5.86
C MET A 42 20.52 9.75 7.03
N ALA A 43 20.70 9.17 8.21
CA ALA A 43 21.30 9.87 9.34
C ALA A 43 22.74 10.34 9.03
N VAL A 44 23.56 9.47 8.42
CA VAL A 44 24.91 9.85 7.95
C VAL A 44 24.84 10.98 6.93
N LEU A 45 23.91 10.93 5.98
CA LEU A 45 23.76 12.00 4.97
C LEU A 45 23.40 13.36 5.58
N THR A 46 22.76 13.42 6.75
CA THR A 46 22.49 14.71 7.45
C THR A 46 23.78 15.42 7.95
N TRP A 47 24.90 14.75 7.97
CA TRP A 47 26.22 15.33 8.33
C TRP A 47 26.91 16.00 7.13
N PHE A 48 26.55 15.61 5.90
CA PHE A 48 27.18 16.07 4.68
C PHE A 48 26.29 17.00 3.86
N ILE A 49 24.97 16.76 3.86
CA ILE A 49 24.02 17.59 3.14
C ILE A 49 23.70 18.82 4.00
N PRO A 50 23.87 20.04 3.48
CA PRO A 50 23.49 21.26 4.19
C PRO A 50 22.01 21.25 4.58
N ALA A 51 21.71 21.68 5.79
CA ALA A 51 20.33 21.87 6.22
C ALA A 51 19.70 23.09 5.53
N GLY A 52 18.46 22.94 5.09
CA GLY A 52 17.71 23.98 4.41
C GLY A 52 16.25 24.03 4.84
N ALA A 53 15.61 25.15 4.58
CA ALA A 53 14.18 25.36 4.80
C ALA A 53 13.60 26.23 3.70
N TYR A 54 12.30 26.03 3.43
CA TYR A 54 11.46 26.91 2.62
C TYR A 54 10.44 27.64 3.51
N GLU A 55 9.96 28.77 3.05
CA GLU A 55 8.76 29.37 3.63
C GLU A 55 7.54 28.56 3.24
N THR A 56 6.60 28.39 4.17
CA THR A 56 5.37 27.62 3.98
C THR A 56 4.19 28.56 3.71
N ALA A 57 3.37 28.21 2.72
CA ALA A 57 2.10 28.88 2.45
C ALA A 57 1.06 28.54 3.53
N LYS A 58 -0.01 29.33 3.64
CA LYS A 58 -1.11 29.11 4.61
C LYS A 58 -1.79 27.74 4.47
N GLY A 59 -1.65 27.04 3.35
CA GLY A 59 -2.15 25.68 3.11
C GLY A 59 -1.14 24.54 3.34
N GLY A 60 0.06 24.84 3.91
CA GLY A 60 1.08 23.81 4.21
C GLY A 60 2.06 23.48 3.08
N GLY A 61 1.88 24.03 1.87
CA GLY A 61 2.83 23.86 0.76
C GLY A 61 4.05 24.77 0.89
N VAL A 62 5.17 24.39 0.27
CA VAL A 62 6.39 25.21 0.23
C VAL A 62 6.33 26.26 -0.89
N ILE A 63 6.97 27.42 -0.68
CA ILE A 63 6.99 28.52 -1.64
C ILE A 63 8.31 28.49 -2.42
N SER A 64 8.23 28.36 -3.76
CA SER A 64 9.38 28.38 -4.66
C SER A 64 10.20 29.66 -4.52
N GLY A 65 11.53 29.56 -4.62
CA GLY A 65 12.45 30.69 -4.51
C GLY A 65 12.70 31.21 -3.10
N THR A 66 12.10 30.62 -2.07
CA THR A 66 12.29 31.02 -0.66
C THR A 66 13.29 30.16 0.10
N TYR A 67 14.02 29.28 -0.59
CA TYR A 67 15.01 28.43 0.04
C TYR A 67 16.07 29.23 0.80
N LYS A 68 16.34 28.82 2.03
CA LYS A 68 17.38 29.37 2.90
C LYS A 68 18.15 28.22 3.54
N THR A 69 19.47 28.32 3.53
CA THR A 69 20.31 27.44 4.36
C THR A 69 20.08 27.80 5.81
N VAL A 70 19.86 26.79 6.65
CA VAL A 70 19.64 26.93 8.09
C VAL A 70 20.74 26.23 8.88
N ALA A 71 20.72 26.39 10.21
CA ALA A 71 21.68 25.72 11.08
C ALA A 71 21.57 24.19 10.92
N SER A 72 22.70 23.53 10.73
CA SER A 72 22.76 22.07 10.58
C SER A 72 22.30 21.38 11.86
N ASN A 73 21.50 20.32 11.70
CA ASN A 73 21.03 19.46 12.78
C ASN A 73 21.33 17.98 12.44
N PRO A 74 22.63 17.58 12.47
CA PRO A 74 23.02 16.22 12.10
C PRO A 74 22.39 15.21 13.06
N GLN A 75 21.81 14.15 12.48
CA GLN A 75 21.15 13.10 13.24
C GLN A 75 22.17 12.07 13.70
N GLY A 76 22.15 11.77 15.00
CA GLY A 76 23.12 10.87 15.64
C GLY A 76 22.57 9.45 15.84
N PHE A 77 23.36 8.63 16.54
CA PHE A 77 22.99 7.24 16.84
C PHE A 77 21.69 7.13 17.64
N PHE A 78 21.47 8.04 18.60
CA PHE A 78 20.24 8.08 19.38
C PHE A 78 19.01 8.35 18.48
N ASP A 79 19.15 9.23 17.50
CA ASP A 79 18.06 9.55 16.57
C ASP A 79 17.72 8.36 15.68
N ILE A 80 18.74 7.58 15.24
CA ILE A 80 18.55 6.33 14.51
C ILE A 80 17.70 5.34 15.32
N LEU A 81 18.02 5.17 16.61
CA LEU A 81 17.27 4.27 17.49
C LEU A 81 15.85 4.78 17.80
N MET A 82 15.68 6.10 17.90
CA MET A 82 14.39 6.73 18.12
C MET A 82 13.53 6.85 16.86
N ALA A 83 14.12 6.71 15.66
CA ALA A 83 13.40 6.89 14.39
C ALA A 83 12.16 6.00 14.26
N PRO A 84 12.17 4.69 14.58
CA PRO A 84 10.96 3.86 14.58
C PRO A 84 9.89 4.31 15.58
N VAL A 85 10.30 4.77 16.76
CA VAL A 85 9.38 5.25 17.80
C VAL A 85 8.71 6.54 17.35
N ARG A 86 9.51 7.51 16.90
CA ARG A 86 9.01 8.77 16.33
C ARG A 86 8.20 8.53 15.05
N GLY A 87 8.59 7.55 14.24
CA GLY A 87 7.86 7.12 13.05
C GLY A 87 6.50 6.51 13.38
N MET A 88 6.37 5.80 14.51
CA MET A 88 5.08 5.31 14.99
C MET A 88 4.19 6.45 15.51
N LEU A 89 4.73 7.31 16.36
CA LEU A 89 3.94 8.33 17.07
C LEU A 89 3.72 9.59 16.24
N GLY A 90 4.61 9.89 15.30
CA GLY A 90 4.67 11.15 14.59
C GLY A 90 5.51 12.19 15.33
N VAL A 91 5.97 13.17 14.58
CA VAL A 91 6.66 14.38 15.07
C VAL A 91 6.20 15.57 14.22
N GLU A 92 6.53 16.79 14.65
CA GLU A 92 6.23 17.99 13.87
C GLU A 92 6.75 17.85 12.42
N GLY A 93 5.88 18.06 11.44
CA GLY A 93 6.17 17.89 10.02
C GLY A 93 6.25 16.46 9.50
N THR A 94 5.92 15.45 10.34
CA THR A 94 5.85 14.04 9.90
C THR A 94 4.76 13.28 10.65
N ASP A 95 3.72 12.86 9.91
CA ASP A 95 2.63 12.06 10.47
C ASP A 95 3.12 10.71 10.97
N GLY A 96 2.58 10.26 12.10
CA GLY A 96 2.87 8.94 12.67
C GLY A 96 2.19 7.80 11.92
N ALA A 97 2.78 6.62 12.02
CA ALA A 97 2.22 5.39 11.47
C ALA A 97 1.18 4.71 12.39
N ILE A 98 0.84 5.30 13.54
CA ILE A 98 0.00 4.66 14.55
C ILE A 98 -1.38 4.25 14.02
N GLN A 99 -2.02 5.10 13.23
CA GLN A 99 -3.36 4.83 12.70
C GLN A 99 -3.35 3.65 11.73
N VAL A 100 -2.43 3.64 10.75
CA VAL A 100 -2.29 2.54 9.79
C VAL A 100 -1.83 1.26 10.46
N SER A 101 -0.93 1.33 11.43
CA SER A 101 -0.46 0.16 12.17
C SER A 101 -1.58 -0.47 13.00
N PHE A 102 -2.39 0.36 13.67
CA PHE A 102 -3.54 -0.12 14.44
C PHE A 102 -4.62 -0.72 13.55
N PHE A 103 -4.91 -0.09 12.40
CA PHE A 103 -5.79 -0.65 11.38
C PHE A 103 -5.34 -2.06 10.94
N ILE A 104 -4.07 -2.23 10.60
CA ILE A 104 -3.50 -3.52 10.18
C ILE A 104 -3.68 -4.59 11.25
N LEU A 105 -3.45 -4.26 12.52
CA LEU A 105 -3.64 -5.19 13.63
C LEU A 105 -5.11 -5.58 13.79
N MET A 106 -6.05 -4.64 13.66
CA MET A 106 -7.49 -4.91 13.80
C MET A 106 -8.04 -5.72 12.62
N VAL A 107 -7.53 -5.51 11.41
CA VAL A 107 -7.79 -6.39 10.27
C VAL A 107 -7.33 -7.82 10.55
N GLY A 108 -6.10 -7.98 11.06
CA GLY A 108 -5.59 -9.29 11.47
C GLY A 108 -6.49 -9.97 12.51
N GLY A 109 -6.91 -9.21 13.53
CA GLY A 109 -7.84 -9.69 14.56
C GLY A 109 -9.17 -10.14 13.98
N PHE A 110 -9.79 -9.33 13.12
CA PHE A 110 -11.02 -9.70 12.41
C PHE A 110 -10.86 -11.00 11.60
N LEU A 111 -9.77 -11.11 10.83
CA LEU A 111 -9.48 -12.30 10.04
C LEU A 111 -9.26 -13.53 10.92
N GLY A 112 -8.59 -13.40 12.07
CA GLY A 112 -8.44 -14.47 13.06
C GLY A 112 -9.79 -15.01 13.55
N VAL A 113 -10.75 -14.12 13.84
CA VAL A 113 -12.12 -14.51 14.22
C VAL A 113 -12.86 -15.20 13.07
N VAL A 114 -12.76 -14.68 11.86
CA VAL A 114 -13.40 -15.30 10.67
C VAL A 114 -12.79 -16.66 10.37
N ASN A 115 -11.45 -16.79 10.41
CA ASN A 115 -10.74 -18.07 10.20
C ASN A 115 -11.13 -19.13 11.22
N LYS A 116 -11.33 -18.77 12.48
CA LYS A 116 -11.81 -19.68 13.53
C LYS A 116 -13.13 -20.36 13.17
N THR A 117 -13.98 -19.73 12.35
CA THR A 117 -15.25 -20.30 11.90
C THR A 117 -15.10 -21.34 10.78
N GLY A 118 -13.95 -21.41 10.12
CA GLY A 118 -13.73 -22.22 8.92
C GLY A 118 -14.53 -21.75 7.70
N ALA A 119 -15.20 -20.58 7.79
CA ALA A 119 -16.04 -20.07 6.72
C ALA A 119 -15.23 -19.67 5.48
N LEU A 120 -14.05 -19.06 5.68
CA LEU A 120 -13.16 -18.67 4.57
C LEU A 120 -12.67 -19.90 3.81
N ASP A 121 -12.15 -20.91 4.49
CA ASP A 121 -11.62 -22.12 3.87
C ASP A 121 -12.68 -22.81 3.01
N THR A 122 -13.88 -23.00 3.58
CA THR A 122 -15.01 -23.62 2.87
C THR A 122 -15.49 -22.76 1.71
N GLY A 123 -15.53 -21.43 1.91
CA GLY A 123 -15.91 -20.45 0.88
C GLY A 123 -14.93 -20.45 -0.29
N ILE A 124 -13.64 -20.38 -0.01
CA ILE A 124 -12.57 -20.43 -1.03
C ILE A 124 -12.64 -21.75 -1.80
N ALA A 125 -12.75 -22.90 -1.11
CA ALA A 125 -12.89 -24.19 -1.77
C ALA A 125 -14.10 -24.26 -2.71
N SER A 126 -15.22 -23.61 -2.34
CA SER A 126 -16.41 -23.50 -3.21
C SER A 126 -16.14 -22.64 -4.45
N VAL A 127 -15.45 -21.49 -4.32
CA VAL A 127 -15.06 -20.62 -5.44
C VAL A 127 -14.12 -21.37 -6.39
N VAL A 128 -13.11 -22.04 -5.87
CA VAL A 128 -12.17 -22.86 -6.66
C VAL A 128 -12.89 -23.92 -7.47
N ARG A 129 -13.80 -24.68 -6.83
CA ARG A 129 -14.58 -25.72 -7.53
C ARG A 129 -15.44 -25.16 -8.67
N LYS A 130 -16.07 -23.98 -8.46
CA LYS A 130 -16.95 -23.35 -9.46
C LYS A 130 -16.20 -22.74 -10.64
N ASN A 131 -14.93 -22.32 -10.45
CA ASN A 131 -14.14 -21.67 -11.49
C ASN A 131 -13.08 -22.56 -12.12
N LYS A 132 -13.15 -23.87 -11.91
CA LYS A 132 -12.22 -24.85 -12.47
C LYS A 132 -12.16 -24.72 -14.01
N GLY A 133 -10.94 -24.52 -14.54
CA GLY A 133 -10.68 -24.30 -15.97
C GLY A 133 -10.82 -22.84 -16.43
N ARG A 134 -11.04 -21.87 -15.51
CA ARG A 134 -11.10 -20.43 -15.81
C ARG A 134 -10.30 -19.60 -14.83
N GLU A 135 -9.31 -20.20 -14.17
CA GLU A 135 -8.55 -19.62 -13.06
C GLU A 135 -7.85 -18.31 -13.47
N LYS A 136 -7.28 -18.26 -14.69
CA LYS A 136 -6.62 -17.06 -15.22
C LYS A 136 -7.56 -15.87 -15.44
N MET A 137 -8.86 -16.11 -15.56
CA MET A 137 -9.84 -15.03 -15.70
C MET A 137 -9.90 -14.17 -14.43
N LEU A 138 -9.57 -14.74 -13.25
CA LEU A 138 -9.47 -13.99 -12.00
C LEU A 138 -8.40 -12.88 -12.09
N ILE A 139 -7.28 -13.14 -12.77
CA ILE A 139 -6.23 -12.13 -13.00
C ILE A 139 -6.78 -10.94 -13.79
N ALA A 140 -7.48 -11.25 -14.90
CA ALA A 140 -8.04 -10.23 -15.78
C ALA A 140 -9.18 -9.41 -15.15
N ILE A 141 -9.85 -9.93 -14.12
CA ILE A 141 -10.93 -9.24 -13.38
C ILE A 141 -10.36 -8.47 -12.19
N LEU A 142 -9.48 -9.09 -11.40
CA LEU A 142 -9.05 -8.52 -10.14
C LEU A 142 -8.04 -7.38 -10.31
N ILE A 143 -7.13 -7.46 -11.29
CA ILE A 143 -6.17 -6.36 -11.55
C ILE A 143 -6.90 -5.04 -11.86
N PRO A 144 -7.87 -4.97 -12.80
CA PRO A 144 -8.65 -3.75 -13.02
C PRO A 144 -9.43 -3.30 -11.79
N LEU A 145 -9.96 -4.23 -11.00
CA LEU A 145 -10.71 -3.90 -9.78
C LEU A 145 -9.81 -3.19 -8.75
N PHE A 146 -8.61 -3.72 -8.48
CA PHE A 146 -7.64 -3.07 -7.61
C PHE A 146 -7.12 -1.75 -8.22
N ALA A 147 -6.94 -1.70 -9.55
CA ALA A 147 -6.53 -0.49 -10.23
C ALA A 147 -7.61 0.61 -10.19
N LEU A 148 -8.89 0.25 -10.20
CA LEU A 148 -9.99 1.19 -9.95
C LEU A 148 -9.91 1.76 -8.52
N GLY A 149 -9.65 0.93 -7.51
CA GLY A 149 -9.43 1.40 -6.14
C GLY A 149 -8.24 2.37 -6.05
N GLY A 150 -7.12 2.03 -6.68
CA GLY A 150 -5.92 2.89 -6.72
C GLY A 150 -6.18 4.24 -7.41
N THR A 151 -6.86 4.25 -8.55
CA THR A 151 -7.08 5.48 -9.33
C THR A 151 -8.16 6.40 -8.77
N THR A 152 -9.10 5.87 -7.99
CA THR A 152 -10.24 6.64 -7.43
C THR A 152 -9.96 7.19 -6.05
N TYR A 153 -9.59 6.36 -5.08
CA TYR A 153 -9.34 6.79 -3.69
C TYR A 153 -7.93 6.48 -3.18
N GLY A 154 -7.02 6.02 -4.04
CA GLY A 154 -5.63 5.84 -3.66
C GLY A 154 -5.34 4.61 -2.82
N MET A 155 -6.02 3.48 -3.10
CA MET A 155 -5.90 2.23 -2.37
C MET A 155 -4.43 1.79 -2.20
N GLY A 156 -3.92 1.90 -1.00
CA GLY A 156 -2.54 1.59 -0.62
C GLY A 156 -2.46 0.56 0.49
N GLU A 157 -2.32 1.00 1.73
CA GLU A 157 -2.19 0.17 2.92
C GLU A 157 -3.44 -0.68 3.21
N GLU A 158 -4.62 -0.23 2.79
CA GLU A 158 -5.89 -0.97 2.89
C GLU A 158 -5.84 -2.29 2.13
N THR A 159 -4.96 -2.39 1.13
CA THR A 159 -4.76 -3.65 0.39
C THR A 159 -4.28 -4.79 1.27
N MET A 160 -3.68 -4.49 2.44
CA MET A 160 -3.20 -5.50 3.38
C MET A 160 -4.29 -6.49 3.78
N ALA A 161 -5.54 -6.03 3.85
CA ALA A 161 -6.69 -6.87 4.17
C ALA A 161 -7.00 -7.94 3.10
N PHE A 162 -6.57 -7.75 1.86
CA PHE A 162 -6.90 -8.66 0.75
C PHE A 162 -5.87 -9.77 0.52
N TYR A 163 -4.61 -9.60 0.97
CA TYR A 163 -3.58 -10.63 0.76
C TYR A 163 -3.93 -11.97 1.42
N PRO A 164 -4.36 -12.02 2.70
CA PRO A 164 -4.73 -13.28 3.35
C PRO A 164 -5.91 -13.99 2.70
N LEU A 165 -6.69 -13.28 1.89
CA LEU A 165 -7.80 -13.84 1.14
C LEU A 165 -7.36 -14.39 -0.21
N LEU A 166 -6.58 -13.60 -0.95
CA LEU A 166 -6.26 -13.93 -2.33
C LEU A 166 -5.12 -14.96 -2.44
N ILE A 167 -4.16 -14.95 -1.50
CA ILE A 167 -3.03 -15.89 -1.54
C ILE A 167 -3.51 -17.35 -1.47
N PRO A 168 -4.34 -17.76 -0.49
CA PRO A 168 -4.86 -19.14 -0.45
C PRO A 168 -5.68 -19.49 -1.69
N VAL A 169 -6.46 -18.53 -2.24
CA VAL A 169 -7.23 -18.74 -3.47
C VAL A 169 -6.31 -19.06 -4.63
N MET A 170 -5.27 -18.25 -4.84
CA MET A 170 -4.36 -18.42 -5.98
C MET A 170 -3.55 -19.72 -5.86
N ILE A 171 -3.10 -20.08 -4.66
CA ILE A 171 -2.41 -21.36 -4.42
C ILE A 171 -3.35 -22.54 -4.65
N ALA A 172 -4.60 -22.46 -4.20
CA ALA A 172 -5.59 -23.54 -4.36
C ALA A 172 -6.00 -23.77 -5.83
N VAL A 173 -5.92 -22.74 -6.67
CA VAL A 173 -6.16 -22.89 -8.13
C VAL A 173 -4.90 -23.24 -8.93
N GLY A 174 -3.76 -23.49 -8.26
CA GLY A 174 -2.54 -23.98 -8.88
C GLY A 174 -1.51 -22.91 -9.25
N PHE A 175 -1.70 -21.67 -8.81
CA PHE A 175 -0.70 -20.60 -8.93
C PHE A 175 0.16 -20.49 -7.66
N ASP A 176 1.10 -19.56 -7.65
CA ASP A 176 1.95 -19.29 -6.50
C ASP A 176 1.54 -17.98 -5.77
N SER A 177 2.21 -17.72 -4.63
CA SER A 177 1.95 -16.51 -3.85
C SER A 177 2.35 -15.22 -4.59
N ILE A 178 3.29 -15.28 -5.55
CA ILE A 178 3.70 -14.12 -6.36
C ILE A 178 2.54 -13.66 -7.24
N VAL A 179 1.76 -14.57 -7.82
CA VAL A 179 0.58 -14.21 -8.62
C VAL A 179 -0.43 -13.44 -7.77
N ALA A 180 -0.71 -13.90 -6.56
CA ALA A 180 -1.62 -13.22 -5.65
C ALA A 180 -1.11 -11.83 -5.25
N VAL A 181 0.17 -11.74 -4.86
CA VAL A 181 0.82 -10.46 -4.52
C VAL A 181 0.79 -9.52 -5.71
N ALA A 182 1.10 -10.00 -6.92
CA ALA A 182 1.11 -9.20 -8.13
C ALA A 182 -0.27 -8.64 -8.49
N ILE A 183 -1.32 -9.43 -8.37
CA ILE A 183 -2.70 -8.98 -8.65
C ILE A 183 -3.05 -7.77 -7.79
N ILE A 184 -2.77 -7.83 -6.48
CA ILE A 184 -3.13 -6.77 -5.54
C ILE A 184 -2.17 -5.60 -5.65
N LEU A 185 -0.86 -5.85 -5.52
CA LEU A 185 0.15 -4.79 -5.44
C LEU A 185 0.31 -4.07 -6.77
N ILE A 186 0.49 -4.80 -7.88
CA ILE A 186 0.57 -4.17 -9.20
C ILE A 186 -0.76 -3.51 -9.55
N GLY A 187 -1.89 -4.19 -9.33
CA GLY A 187 -3.21 -3.64 -9.60
C GLY A 187 -3.41 -2.29 -8.91
N SER A 188 -3.34 -2.26 -7.58
CA SER A 188 -3.56 -1.03 -6.81
C SER A 188 -2.56 0.08 -7.14
N GLN A 189 -1.26 -0.26 -7.25
CA GLN A 189 -0.22 0.76 -7.45
C GLN A 189 -0.14 1.27 -8.91
N ILE A 190 -0.52 0.49 -9.90
CA ILE A 190 -0.77 1.00 -11.26
C ILE A 190 -1.97 1.96 -11.27
N GLY A 191 -3.01 1.67 -10.48
CA GLY A 191 -4.10 2.60 -10.26
C GLY A 191 -3.64 3.92 -9.65
N CYS A 192 -2.82 3.88 -8.60
CA CYS A 192 -2.23 5.06 -7.97
C CYS A 192 -1.28 5.82 -8.91
N LEU A 193 -0.48 5.10 -9.72
CA LEU A 193 0.44 5.65 -10.71
C LEU A 193 -0.31 6.47 -11.78
N ALA A 194 -1.38 5.92 -12.32
CA ALA A 194 -2.26 6.58 -13.29
C ALA A 194 -3.52 7.11 -12.60
N SER A 195 -3.34 7.76 -11.47
CA SER A 195 -4.40 8.25 -10.61
C SER A 195 -5.23 9.33 -11.30
N THR A 196 -6.54 9.11 -11.42
CA THR A 196 -7.44 10.07 -12.07
C THR A 196 -7.97 11.12 -11.10
N ILE A 197 -8.49 10.69 -9.97
CA ILE A 197 -9.24 11.50 -9.00
C ILE A 197 -8.89 11.18 -7.54
N ASN A 198 -7.84 10.40 -7.32
CA ASN A 198 -7.34 10.05 -6.00
C ASN A 198 -7.04 11.30 -5.17
N PRO A 199 -7.74 11.53 -4.03
CA PRO A 199 -7.56 12.72 -3.23
C PRO A 199 -6.17 12.83 -2.61
N PHE A 200 -5.52 11.71 -2.28
CA PHE A 200 -4.22 11.70 -1.59
C PHE A 200 -3.02 11.94 -2.51
N ALA A 201 -3.09 11.51 -3.76
CA ALA A 201 -2.03 11.76 -4.73
C ALA A 201 -2.38 12.99 -5.59
N THR A 202 -3.40 12.85 -6.43
CA THR A 202 -3.79 13.87 -7.40
C THR A 202 -4.42 15.08 -6.71
N GLY A 203 -5.28 14.85 -5.70
CA GLY A 203 -5.97 15.92 -4.98
C GLY A 203 -5.00 16.85 -4.26
N VAL A 204 -4.14 16.31 -3.39
CA VAL A 204 -3.12 17.11 -2.67
C VAL A 204 -2.17 17.81 -3.64
N ALA A 205 -1.76 17.13 -4.71
CA ALA A 205 -0.88 17.73 -5.72
C ALA A 205 -1.58 18.86 -6.49
N ALA A 206 -2.84 18.69 -6.87
CA ALA A 206 -3.63 19.70 -7.58
C ALA A 206 -3.88 20.94 -6.71
N ASP A 207 -4.24 20.74 -5.43
CA ASP A 207 -4.39 21.82 -4.46
C ASP A 207 -3.10 22.60 -4.28
N ALA A 208 -1.96 21.94 -4.04
CA ALA A 208 -0.66 22.57 -3.90
C ALA A 208 -0.17 23.28 -5.19
N ALA A 209 -0.62 22.82 -6.36
CA ALA A 209 -0.33 23.45 -7.66
C ALA A 209 -1.33 24.54 -8.04
N GLY A 210 -2.43 24.71 -7.30
CA GLY A 210 -3.49 25.69 -7.60
C GLY A 210 -4.30 25.38 -8.85
N VAL A 211 -4.48 24.09 -9.19
CA VAL A 211 -5.23 23.63 -10.38
C VAL A 211 -6.34 22.66 -9.99
N SER A 212 -7.28 22.43 -10.91
CA SER A 212 -8.35 21.44 -10.68
C SER A 212 -7.83 20.01 -10.73
N ILE A 213 -8.37 19.15 -9.88
CA ILE A 213 -8.09 17.71 -9.94
C ILE A 213 -8.53 17.09 -11.29
N ALA A 214 -9.47 17.72 -11.98
CA ALA A 214 -9.94 17.30 -13.30
C ALA A 214 -8.97 17.66 -14.44
N ASP A 215 -8.05 18.62 -14.22
CA ASP A 215 -7.09 19.02 -15.23
C ASP A 215 -6.15 17.85 -15.58
N GLY A 216 -6.01 17.56 -16.87
CA GLY A 216 -5.22 16.44 -17.37
C GLY A 216 -5.80 15.03 -17.13
N MET A 217 -7.06 14.93 -16.67
CA MET A 217 -7.72 13.64 -16.40
C MET A 217 -7.70 12.70 -17.61
N ILE A 218 -7.89 13.23 -18.83
CA ILE A 218 -7.90 12.42 -20.05
C ILE A 218 -6.58 11.67 -20.23
N TRP A 219 -5.44 12.35 -20.03
CA TRP A 219 -4.12 11.73 -20.12
C TRP A 219 -3.92 10.65 -19.06
N ARG A 220 -4.38 10.87 -17.85
CA ARG A 220 -4.32 9.89 -16.75
C ARG A 220 -5.21 8.68 -17.01
N VAL A 221 -6.39 8.87 -17.61
CA VAL A 221 -7.27 7.76 -18.03
C VAL A 221 -6.61 6.94 -19.14
N ILE A 222 -6.02 7.58 -20.16
CA ILE A 222 -5.29 6.89 -21.24
C ILE A 222 -4.14 6.08 -20.63
N GLN A 223 -3.35 6.68 -19.74
CA GLN A 223 -2.27 6.00 -19.03
C GLN A 223 -2.78 4.82 -18.21
N TRP A 224 -3.89 4.99 -17.48
CA TRP A 224 -4.52 3.94 -16.70
C TRP A 224 -4.92 2.74 -17.55
N VAL A 225 -5.63 2.96 -18.67
CA VAL A 225 -6.08 1.88 -19.57
C VAL A 225 -4.88 1.09 -20.13
N ILE A 226 -3.85 1.80 -20.61
CA ILE A 226 -2.66 1.16 -21.17
C ILE A 226 -1.92 0.34 -20.10
N LEU A 227 -1.67 0.91 -18.93
CA LEU A 227 -0.88 0.26 -17.90
C LEU A 227 -1.63 -0.89 -17.21
N VAL A 228 -2.95 -0.80 -17.06
CA VAL A 228 -3.77 -1.92 -16.58
C VAL A 228 -3.73 -3.08 -17.57
N GLY A 229 -3.88 -2.80 -18.87
CA GLY A 229 -3.74 -3.83 -19.91
C GLY A 229 -2.37 -4.51 -19.89
N MET A 230 -1.30 -3.73 -19.73
CA MET A 230 0.08 -4.26 -19.57
C MET A 230 0.23 -5.10 -18.30
N SER A 231 -0.40 -4.71 -17.20
CA SER A 231 -0.35 -5.43 -15.93
C SER A 231 -1.03 -6.80 -16.06
N ILE A 232 -2.21 -6.83 -16.66
CA ILE A 232 -2.94 -8.08 -16.93
C ILE A 232 -2.07 -9.00 -17.80
N TRP A 233 -1.55 -8.49 -18.91
CA TRP A 233 -0.69 -9.26 -19.80
C TRP A 233 0.54 -9.83 -19.09
N PHE A 234 1.21 -9.02 -18.27
CA PHE A 234 2.42 -9.43 -17.56
C PHE A 234 2.15 -10.54 -16.54
N VAL A 235 1.16 -10.36 -15.66
CA VAL A 235 0.81 -11.35 -14.63
C VAL A 235 0.22 -12.61 -15.24
N TYR A 236 -0.62 -12.47 -16.26
CA TYR A 236 -1.21 -13.60 -17.00
C TYR A 236 -0.13 -14.48 -17.65
N ASN A 237 0.88 -13.87 -18.29
CA ASN A 237 1.99 -14.62 -18.91
C ASN A 237 2.82 -15.38 -17.88
N TYR A 238 3.06 -14.79 -16.69
CA TYR A 238 3.75 -15.49 -15.61
C TYR A 238 2.91 -16.66 -15.08
N ALA A 239 1.63 -16.42 -14.81
CA ALA A 239 0.69 -17.44 -14.36
C ALA A 239 0.59 -18.61 -15.37
N SER A 240 0.56 -18.33 -16.69
CA SER A 240 0.56 -19.35 -17.72
C SER A 240 1.82 -20.23 -17.72
N LYS A 241 2.99 -19.61 -17.48
CA LYS A 241 4.26 -20.35 -17.43
C LYS A 241 4.33 -21.32 -16.24
N ILE A 242 3.82 -20.91 -15.08
CA ILE A 242 3.83 -21.78 -13.89
C ILE A 242 2.72 -22.84 -13.93
N GLU A 243 1.62 -22.57 -14.64
CA GLU A 243 0.58 -23.58 -14.88
C GLU A 243 1.09 -24.71 -15.80
N GLU A 244 1.85 -24.34 -16.85
CA GLU A 244 2.48 -25.33 -17.75
C GLU A 244 3.61 -26.10 -17.06
N ASP A 245 4.39 -25.43 -16.21
CA ASP A 245 5.54 -26.01 -15.53
C ASP A 245 5.74 -25.35 -14.15
N PRO A 246 5.23 -25.94 -13.07
CA PRO A 246 5.36 -25.39 -11.71
C PRO A 246 6.81 -25.13 -11.26
N SER A 247 7.78 -25.83 -11.84
CA SER A 247 9.20 -25.62 -11.51
C SER A 247 9.72 -24.24 -11.94
N LYS A 248 9.01 -23.54 -12.83
CA LYS A 248 9.31 -22.17 -13.26
C LYS A 248 8.85 -21.10 -12.27
N SER A 249 8.13 -21.47 -11.22
CA SER A 249 7.79 -20.55 -10.14
C SER A 249 9.07 -20.03 -9.47
N LEU A 250 9.13 -18.72 -9.26
CA LEU A 250 10.25 -18.07 -8.58
C LEU A 250 10.28 -18.38 -7.06
N VAL A 251 9.24 -19.01 -6.54
CA VAL A 251 9.10 -19.48 -5.15
C VAL A 251 8.89 -21.00 -5.07
N ALA A 252 9.29 -21.74 -6.11
CA ALA A 252 9.17 -23.21 -6.14
C ALA A 252 9.91 -23.89 -4.98
N ASP A 253 11.00 -23.30 -4.50
CA ASP A 253 11.75 -23.79 -3.33
C ASP A 253 11.01 -23.63 -2.00
N LYS A 254 9.94 -22.83 -1.97
CA LYS A 254 9.05 -22.59 -0.81
C LYS A 254 7.65 -23.19 -0.99
N GLU A 255 7.43 -23.96 -2.03
CA GLU A 255 6.09 -24.46 -2.39
C GLU A 255 5.46 -25.28 -1.26
N GLU A 256 6.23 -26.18 -0.63
CA GLU A 256 5.74 -26.99 0.50
C GLU A 256 5.40 -26.10 1.72
N GLU A 257 6.28 -25.14 2.06
CA GLU A 257 6.04 -24.18 3.13
C GLU A 257 4.78 -23.35 2.87
N HIS A 258 4.61 -22.86 1.62
CA HIS A 258 3.43 -22.08 1.24
C HIS A 258 2.15 -22.91 1.26
N LYS A 259 2.19 -24.17 0.81
CA LYS A 259 1.04 -25.09 0.90
C LYS A 259 0.66 -25.37 2.35
N GLU A 260 1.63 -25.60 3.24
CA GLU A 260 1.36 -25.82 4.67
C GLU A 260 0.77 -24.56 5.34
N LEU A 261 1.33 -23.37 5.06
CA LEU A 261 0.90 -22.10 5.67
C LEU A 261 -0.47 -21.64 5.18
N PHE A 262 -0.75 -21.84 3.89
CA PHE A 262 -1.96 -21.37 3.23
C PHE A 262 -2.95 -22.50 2.91
N GLN A 263 -2.78 -23.67 3.55
CA GLN A 263 -3.67 -24.82 3.36
C GLN A 263 -5.10 -24.52 3.80
N LEU A 264 -6.03 -24.79 2.90
CA LEU A 264 -7.46 -24.79 3.21
C LEU A 264 -7.79 -26.02 4.05
N GLN A 265 -8.20 -25.84 5.30
CA GLN A 265 -8.43 -26.95 6.24
C GLN A 265 -9.67 -27.79 5.92
N ASN A 266 -10.63 -27.28 5.13
CA ASN A 266 -11.93 -27.91 4.84
C ASN A 266 -12.28 -27.92 3.35
N SER A 267 -11.53 -28.66 2.54
CA SER A 267 -11.68 -28.65 1.07
C SER A 267 -12.87 -29.47 0.51
N GLY A 268 -13.69 -30.10 1.34
CA GLY A 268 -14.74 -31.05 0.89
C GLY A 268 -16.16 -30.78 1.33
N GLU A 269 -16.41 -29.96 2.32
CA GLU A 269 -17.73 -29.73 2.89
C GLU A 269 -18.45 -28.53 2.23
N ASP A 270 -19.80 -28.59 2.19
CA ASP A 270 -20.62 -27.47 1.79
C ASP A 270 -20.81 -26.48 2.95
N LEU A 271 -20.92 -25.19 2.62
CA LEU A 271 -21.13 -24.11 3.57
C LEU A 271 -22.41 -24.35 4.40
N ASN A 272 -22.26 -24.47 5.71
CA ASN A 272 -23.41 -24.46 6.60
C ASN A 272 -24.03 -23.06 6.71
N LYS A 273 -25.25 -22.97 7.26
CA LYS A 273 -25.99 -21.69 7.36
C LYS A 273 -25.22 -20.61 8.15
N ARG A 274 -24.50 -20.98 9.22
CA ARG A 274 -23.73 -20.03 10.03
C ARG A 274 -22.52 -19.52 9.26
N GLN A 275 -21.77 -20.41 8.61
CA GLN A 275 -20.62 -20.03 7.78
C GLN A 275 -21.04 -19.13 6.62
N ARG A 276 -22.20 -19.41 5.99
CA ARG A 276 -22.71 -18.52 4.94
C ARG A 276 -23.03 -17.12 5.47
N ASN A 277 -23.61 -17.01 6.67
CA ASN A 277 -23.86 -15.70 7.31
C ASN A 277 -22.55 -15.00 7.64
N VAL A 278 -21.52 -15.71 8.13
CA VAL A 278 -20.18 -15.15 8.37
C VAL A 278 -19.57 -14.62 7.08
N LEU A 279 -19.63 -15.37 5.97
CA LEU A 279 -19.16 -14.89 4.66
C LEU A 279 -19.96 -13.68 4.15
N THR A 280 -21.24 -13.60 4.46
CA THR A 280 -22.05 -12.43 4.12
C THR A 280 -21.57 -11.21 4.91
N ILE A 281 -21.38 -11.32 6.23
CA ILE A 281 -20.81 -10.25 7.08
C ILE A 281 -19.44 -9.86 6.57
N PHE A 282 -18.60 -10.83 6.29
CA PHE A 282 -17.27 -10.65 5.74
C PHE A 282 -17.32 -9.81 4.44
N THR A 283 -18.10 -10.22 3.45
CA THR A 283 -18.27 -9.50 2.19
C THR A 283 -18.80 -8.08 2.43
N LEU A 284 -19.81 -7.92 3.30
CA LEU A 284 -20.35 -6.61 3.65
C LEU A 284 -19.30 -5.70 4.31
N THR A 285 -18.41 -6.24 5.13
CA THR A 285 -17.31 -5.46 5.73
C THR A 285 -16.47 -4.77 4.65
N PHE A 286 -16.03 -5.52 3.63
CA PHE A 286 -15.24 -4.95 2.53
C PHE A 286 -16.05 -4.02 1.63
N VAL A 287 -17.33 -4.33 1.37
CA VAL A 287 -18.21 -3.44 0.60
C VAL A 287 -18.39 -2.10 1.34
N ILE A 288 -18.66 -2.14 2.65
CA ILE A 288 -18.80 -0.93 3.47
C ILE A 288 -17.46 -0.16 3.50
N MET A 289 -16.33 -0.84 3.70
CA MET A 289 -15.01 -0.21 3.66
C MET A 289 -14.80 0.54 2.33
N ILE A 290 -15.02 -0.11 1.19
CA ILE A 290 -14.83 0.52 -0.12
C ILE A 290 -15.78 1.71 -0.29
N LEU A 291 -17.07 1.56 0.04
CA LEU A 291 -18.04 2.64 -0.07
C LEU A 291 -17.73 3.82 0.86
N SER A 292 -17.14 3.57 2.02
CA SER A 292 -16.79 4.62 2.98
C SER A 292 -15.54 5.42 2.61
N LEU A 293 -14.65 4.84 1.79
CA LEU A 293 -13.40 5.46 1.35
C LEU A 293 -13.56 6.30 0.06
N ILE A 294 -14.55 5.98 -0.79
CA ILE A 294 -14.77 6.73 -2.05
C ILE A 294 -15.30 8.13 -1.70
N PRO A 295 -14.63 9.22 -2.12
CA PRO A 295 -15.00 10.59 -1.81
C PRO A 295 -16.23 11.04 -2.64
N TRP A 296 -17.42 10.58 -2.27
CA TRP A 296 -18.65 10.77 -3.03
C TRP A 296 -19.03 12.25 -3.27
N GLU A 297 -18.76 13.13 -2.29
CA GLU A 297 -19.04 14.55 -2.42
C GLU A 297 -18.18 15.21 -3.51
N ASP A 298 -16.93 14.79 -3.67
CA ASP A 298 -16.04 15.31 -4.72
C ASP A 298 -16.56 14.95 -6.12
N PHE A 299 -17.37 13.88 -6.21
CA PHE A 299 -18.08 13.49 -7.44
C PHE A 299 -19.48 14.13 -7.57
N GLY A 300 -19.84 15.06 -6.67
CA GLY A 300 -21.17 15.69 -6.64
C GLY A 300 -22.28 14.79 -6.09
N ILE A 301 -21.98 13.60 -5.57
CA ILE A 301 -22.95 12.64 -5.03
C ILE A 301 -23.15 12.90 -3.54
N LYS A 302 -24.18 13.65 -3.19
CA LYS A 302 -24.52 14.02 -1.79
C LYS A 302 -25.42 12.98 -1.07
N PHE A 303 -25.68 11.83 -1.67
CA PHE A 303 -26.57 10.82 -1.12
C PHE A 303 -26.16 10.36 0.28
N PHE A 304 -24.88 10.00 0.45
CA PHE A 304 -24.36 9.51 1.72
C PHE A 304 -24.30 10.60 2.81
N THR A 305 -23.94 11.82 2.44
CA THR A 305 -23.95 12.97 3.34
C THR A 305 -25.37 13.31 3.82
N ASN A 306 -26.35 13.27 2.91
CA ASN A 306 -27.74 13.52 3.26
C ASN A 306 -28.29 12.44 4.22
N ILE A 307 -27.98 11.16 3.96
CA ILE A 307 -28.37 10.07 4.86
C ILE A 307 -27.70 10.24 6.22
N ASN A 308 -26.41 10.55 6.24
CA ASN A 308 -25.69 10.75 7.50
C ASN A 308 -26.29 11.90 8.32
N THR A 309 -26.54 13.04 7.69
CA THR A 309 -27.18 14.19 8.33
C THR A 309 -28.55 13.80 8.89
N TRP A 310 -29.37 13.10 8.11
CA TRP A 310 -30.67 12.63 8.54
C TRP A 310 -30.56 11.69 9.75
N LEU A 311 -29.70 10.69 9.74
CA LEU A 311 -29.48 9.75 10.83
C LEU A 311 -28.97 10.44 12.12
N THR A 312 -27.99 11.33 12.01
CA THR A 312 -27.35 12.00 13.15
C THR A 312 -28.23 13.11 13.76
N THR A 313 -29.17 13.68 12.99
CA THR A 313 -30.12 14.70 13.49
C THR A 313 -31.39 14.12 14.10
N MET A 314 -31.70 12.84 13.91
CA MET A 314 -32.84 12.20 14.56
C MET A 314 -32.70 12.23 16.09
N PRO A 315 -33.77 12.61 16.83
CA PRO A 315 -33.68 12.85 18.28
C PRO A 315 -33.23 11.64 19.09
N ILE A 316 -33.63 10.43 18.75
CA ILE A 316 -33.28 9.19 19.45
C ILE A 316 -32.12 8.50 18.74
N LEU A 317 -32.26 8.27 17.43
CA LEU A 317 -31.28 7.52 16.64
C LEU A 317 -29.92 8.21 16.57
N GLY A 318 -29.89 9.54 16.40
CA GLY A 318 -28.68 10.33 16.41
C GLY A 318 -27.95 10.30 17.75
N GLY A 319 -28.69 10.16 18.87
CA GLY A 319 -28.10 9.94 20.19
C GLY A 319 -27.49 8.55 20.36
N VAL A 320 -28.12 7.52 19.78
CA VAL A 320 -27.66 6.12 19.86
C VAL A 320 -26.46 5.88 18.92
N ILE A 321 -26.52 6.38 17.68
CA ILE A 321 -25.46 6.22 16.67
C ILE A 321 -24.24 7.10 16.99
N GLY A 322 -24.48 8.27 17.57
CA GLY A 322 -23.46 9.28 17.83
C GLY A 322 -23.46 10.40 16.78
N LYS A 323 -23.50 11.64 17.27
CA LYS A 323 -23.58 12.85 16.42
C LYS A 323 -22.31 13.13 15.63
N THR A 324 -21.19 12.46 15.98
CA THR A 324 -19.88 12.63 15.37
C THR A 324 -19.59 11.60 14.26
N MET A 325 -20.57 10.73 13.92
CA MET A 325 -20.40 9.77 12.84
C MET A 325 -20.18 10.50 11.52
N GLY A 326 -19.03 10.25 10.86
CA GLY A 326 -18.73 10.76 9.52
C GLY A 326 -19.60 10.09 8.45
N ALA A 327 -19.94 10.82 7.38
CA ALA A 327 -20.61 10.28 6.21
C ALA A 327 -19.69 9.30 5.45
N PHE A 328 -20.28 8.36 4.71
CA PHE A 328 -19.48 7.54 3.77
C PHE A 328 -18.85 8.46 2.72
N GLY A 329 -17.56 8.28 2.48
CA GLY A 329 -16.73 9.14 1.65
C GLY A 329 -15.83 10.06 2.46
N THR A 330 -15.99 10.11 3.79
CA THR A 330 -15.09 10.86 4.69
C THR A 330 -14.36 9.96 5.67
N TRP A 331 -14.61 8.64 5.61
CA TRP A 331 -13.95 7.69 6.49
C TRP A 331 -12.49 7.48 6.10
N TYR A 332 -11.64 7.26 7.12
CA TYR A 332 -10.25 6.93 6.95
C TYR A 332 -9.83 5.83 7.96
N PHE A 333 -8.55 5.70 8.28
CA PHE A 333 -8.06 4.62 9.15
C PHE A 333 -8.83 4.47 10.48
N PRO A 334 -9.19 5.52 11.23
CA PRO A 334 -9.93 5.35 12.48
C PRO A 334 -11.28 4.67 12.28
N GLU A 335 -12.09 5.14 11.32
CA GLU A 335 -13.44 4.65 11.08
C GLU A 335 -13.44 3.23 10.49
N ILE A 336 -12.54 2.95 9.53
CA ILE A 336 -12.42 1.59 8.99
C ILE A 336 -11.85 0.62 10.03
N THR A 337 -10.99 1.06 10.93
CA THR A 337 -10.52 0.26 12.08
C THR A 337 -11.69 -0.14 12.98
N MET A 338 -12.53 0.83 13.36
CA MET A 338 -13.77 0.60 14.12
C MET A 338 -14.69 -0.38 13.39
N LEU A 339 -14.84 -0.25 12.07
CA LEU A 339 -15.64 -1.18 11.25
C LEU A 339 -15.16 -2.62 11.40
N PHE A 340 -13.86 -2.89 11.25
CA PHE A 340 -13.31 -4.26 11.37
C PHE A 340 -13.50 -4.84 12.77
N ILE A 341 -13.33 -4.03 13.83
CA ILE A 341 -13.60 -4.46 15.22
C ILE A 341 -15.08 -4.83 15.38
N MET A 342 -15.99 -3.93 14.97
CA MET A 342 -17.43 -4.13 15.09
C MET A 342 -17.89 -5.38 14.32
N MET A 343 -17.40 -5.56 13.10
CA MET A 343 -17.75 -6.71 12.27
C MET A 343 -17.16 -8.03 12.81
N GLY A 344 -15.99 -7.98 13.47
CA GLY A 344 -15.43 -9.12 14.19
C GLY A 344 -16.34 -9.57 15.35
N VAL A 345 -16.82 -8.61 16.14
CA VAL A 345 -17.82 -8.88 17.20
C VAL A 345 -19.11 -9.44 16.61
N LEU A 346 -19.60 -8.86 15.51
CA LEU A 346 -20.80 -9.34 14.84
C LEU A 346 -20.67 -10.79 14.33
N VAL A 347 -19.50 -11.13 13.77
CA VAL A 347 -19.18 -12.51 13.37
C VAL A 347 -19.23 -13.45 14.58
N ALA A 348 -18.62 -13.06 15.71
CA ALA A 348 -18.63 -13.87 16.93
C ALA A 348 -20.05 -14.13 17.44
N ILE A 349 -20.92 -13.10 17.47
CA ILE A 349 -22.32 -13.20 17.87
C ILE A 349 -23.10 -14.15 16.93
N VAL A 350 -22.99 -13.95 15.62
CA VAL A 350 -23.72 -14.74 14.60
C VAL A 350 -23.28 -16.19 14.58
N TYR A 351 -21.97 -16.43 14.76
CA TYR A 351 -21.41 -17.76 14.83
C TYR A 351 -21.65 -18.42 16.19
N ARG A 352 -21.99 -17.65 17.23
CA ARG A 352 -22.16 -18.03 18.64
C ARG A 352 -20.82 -18.53 19.26
N MET A 353 -19.77 -17.76 19.07
CA MET A 353 -18.48 -18.01 19.71
C MET A 353 -18.55 -17.73 21.20
N SER A 354 -17.76 -18.43 22.01
CA SER A 354 -17.52 -18.05 23.38
C SER A 354 -16.64 -16.78 23.43
N GLU A 355 -16.69 -16.06 24.55
CA GLU A 355 -15.82 -14.89 24.78
C GLU A 355 -14.35 -15.28 24.70
N GLU A 356 -13.97 -16.41 25.30
CA GLU A 356 -12.61 -16.94 25.27
C GLU A 356 -12.15 -17.24 23.83
N ASP A 357 -12.97 -17.92 23.02
CA ASP A 357 -12.66 -18.20 21.62
C ASP A 357 -12.52 -16.92 20.81
N PHE A 358 -13.40 -15.91 21.05
CA PHE A 358 -13.32 -14.63 20.36
C PHE A 358 -12.00 -13.93 20.64
N PHE A 359 -11.67 -13.66 21.92
CA PHE A 359 -10.43 -12.95 22.27
C PHE A 359 -9.19 -13.73 21.88
N SER A 360 -9.16 -15.06 22.06
CA SER A 360 -8.03 -15.88 21.66
C SER A 360 -7.78 -15.81 20.15
N SER A 361 -8.82 -15.98 19.33
CA SER A 361 -8.67 -15.91 17.87
C SER A 361 -8.39 -14.51 17.37
N PHE A 362 -8.99 -13.49 17.98
CA PHE A 362 -8.73 -12.09 17.64
C PHE A 362 -7.27 -11.68 17.93
N LEU A 363 -6.77 -11.98 19.12
CA LEU A 363 -5.39 -11.66 19.51
C LEU A 363 -4.36 -12.45 18.70
N THR A 364 -4.65 -13.72 18.41
CA THR A 364 -3.78 -14.54 17.55
C THR A 364 -3.70 -13.95 16.14
N GLY A 365 -4.84 -13.61 15.52
CA GLY A 365 -4.87 -12.99 14.21
C GLY A 365 -4.19 -11.61 14.17
N ALA A 366 -4.41 -10.76 15.18
CA ALA A 366 -3.70 -9.48 15.29
C ALA A 366 -2.17 -9.68 15.41
N GLY A 367 -1.74 -10.70 16.17
CA GLY A 367 -0.33 -11.05 16.32
C GLY A 367 0.36 -11.47 15.01
N GLU A 368 -0.36 -12.13 14.11
CA GLU A 368 0.17 -12.50 12.77
C GLU A 368 0.50 -11.26 11.92
N PHE A 369 -0.20 -10.15 12.14
CA PHE A 369 -0.01 -8.89 11.41
C PHE A 369 0.93 -7.90 12.12
N LEU A 370 1.41 -8.22 13.34
CA LEU A 370 2.28 -7.34 14.12
C LEU A 370 3.55 -6.95 13.33
N GLY A 371 4.13 -7.92 12.60
CA GLY A 371 5.30 -7.67 11.77
C GLY A 371 5.05 -6.58 10.72
N VAL A 372 3.92 -6.64 10.04
CA VAL A 372 3.54 -5.64 9.02
C VAL A 372 3.31 -4.27 9.64
N ALA A 373 2.60 -4.20 10.78
CA ALA A 373 2.36 -2.95 11.51
C ALA A 373 3.68 -2.27 11.94
N MET A 374 4.67 -3.06 12.40
CA MET A 374 5.99 -2.55 12.76
C MET A 374 6.80 -2.04 11.56
N ILE A 375 6.66 -2.67 10.38
CA ILE A 375 7.29 -2.19 9.14
C ILE A 375 6.84 -0.76 8.82
N CYS A 376 5.56 -0.43 8.97
CA CYS A 376 5.04 0.91 8.73
C CYS A 376 5.74 1.97 9.61
N ALA A 377 5.94 1.68 10.89
CA ALA A 377 6.63 2.56 11.83
C ALA A 377 8.10 2.80 11.44
N ILE A 378 8.82 1.71 11.12
CA ILE A 378 10.24 1.80 10.76
C ILE A 378 10.41 2.54 9.43
N ALA A 379 9.57 2.27 8.43
CA ALA A 379 9.60 2.97 7.15
C ALA A 379 9.37 4.48 7.33
N ARG A 380 8.42 4.88 8.17
CA ARG A 380 8.17 6.30 8.52
C ARG A 380 9.37 6.94 9.23
N GLY A 381 10.17 6.16 9.96
CA GLY A 381 11.41 6.62 10.60
C GLY A 381 12.43 7.22 9.64
N ILE A 382 12.46 6.81 8.38
CA ILE A 382 13.32 7.41 7.34
C ILE A 382 12.98 8.88 7.14
N GLN A 383 11.69 9.20 6.98
CA GLN A 383 11.21 10.58 6.83
C GLN A 383 11.48 11.41 8.09
N VAL A 384 11.32 10.82 9.28
CA VAL A 384 11.65 11.48 10.56
C VAL A 384 13.11 11.94 10.59
N ILE A 385 14.06 11.08 10.19
CA ILE A 385 15.49 11.41 10.14
C ILE A 385 15.77 12.53 9.12
N MET A 386 15.17 12.46 7.93
CA MET A 386 15.39 13.45 6.89
C MET A 386 14.85 14.83 7.28
N ASN A 387 13.65 14.88 7.84
CA ASN A 387 13.03 16.12 8.30
C ASN A 387 13.73 16.65 9.55
N GLY A 388 14.10 15.79 10.50
CA GLY A 388 14.90 16.17 11.67
C GLY A 388 16.25 16.78 11.29
N GLY A 389 16.93 16.22 10.28
CA GLY A 389 18.19 16.75 9.73
C GLY A 389 18.01 17.93 8.77
N MET A 390 16.78 18.33 8.46
CA MET A 390 16.41 19.41 7.53
C MET A 390 17.03 19.27 6.13
N ILE A 391 17.32 18.04 5.68
CA ILE A 391 17.93 17.80 4.36
C ILE A 391 16.90 17.69 3.23
N THR A 392 15.63 17.45 3.55
CA THR A 392 14.54 17.33 2.57
C THR A 392 14.44 18.57 1.69
N ALA A 393 14.44 19.78 2.29
CA ALA A 393 14.36 21.04 1.57
C ALA A 393 15.57 21.28 0.65
N THR A 394 16.77 20.88 1.07
CA THR A 394 17.99 21.02 0.26
C THR A 394 17.97 20.09 -0.95
N ILE A 395 17.50 18.85 -0.80
CA ILE A 395 17.34 17.92 -1.92
C ILE A 395 16.30 18.46 -2.92
N LEU A 396 15.22 19.05 -2.43
CA LEU A 396 14.21 19.69 -3.27
C LEU A 396 14.79 20.89 -4.03
N HIS A 397 15.62 21.70 -3.36
CA HIS A 397 16.29 22.87 -3.98
C HIS A 397 17.27 22.47 -5.09
N LEU A 398 17.94 21.33 -4.96
CA LEU A 398 18.75 20.79 -6.06
C LEU A 398 17.88 20.47 -7.29
N GLY A 399 16.68 19.93 -7.09
CA GLY A 399 15.70 19.74 -8.17
C GLY A 399 15.26 21.07 -8.79
N GLU A 400 14.90 22.05 -7.95
CA GLU A 400 14.49 23.40 -8.38
C GLU A 400 15.54 24.05 -9.29
N THR A 401 16.80 24.05 -8.87
CA THR A 401 17.90 24.67 -9.63
C THR A 401 18.28 23.90 -10.90
N SER A 402 18.15 22.58 -10.88
CA SER A 402 18.54 21.71 -12.01
C SER A 402 17.49 21.68 -13.13
N LEU A 403 16.23 21.97 -12.82
CA LEU A 403 15.12 21.85 -13.75
C LEU A 403 14.70 23.19 -14.38
N SER A 404 15.27 24.32 -13.95
CA SER A 404 14.93 25.63 -14.48
C SER A 404 15.43 25.86 -15.92
N GLY A 405 14.60 26.46 -16.79
CA GLY A 405 14.99 26.88 -18.15
C GLY A 405 15.11 25.77 -19.20
N LEU A 406 14.55 24.61 -18.96
CA LEU A 406 14.54 23.47 -19.88
C LEU A 406 13.38 23.55 -20.89
N SER A 407 13.50 22.84 -22.02
CA SER A 407 12.36 22.64 -22.93
C SER A 407 11.30 21.73 -22.29
N SER A 408 10.02 21.84 -22.70
CA SER A 408 8.89 21.10 -22.11
C SER A 408 9.14 19.59 -22.03
N GLN A 409 9.66 19.00 -23.11
CA GLN A 409 9.92 17.56 -23.17
C GLN A 409 11.04 17.15 -22.21
N VAL A 410 12.12 17.93 -22.17
CA VAL A 410 13.26 17.64 -21.28
C VAL A 410 12.85 17.86 -19.83
N PHE A 411 12.10 18.92 -19.54
CA PHE A 411 11.59 19.20 -18.20
C PHE A 411 10.76 18.01 -17.67
N VAL A 412 9.77 17.54 -18.43
CA VAL A 412 8.87 16.48 -17.94
C VAL A 412 9.59 15.15 -17.71
N ILE A 413 10.60 14.83 -18.56
CA ILE A 413 11.44 13.65 -18.37
C ILE A 413 12.28 13.78 -17.11
N LEU A 414 12.97 14.90 -16.93
CA LEU A 414 13.84 15.12 -15.78
C LEU A 414 13.04 15.29 -14.48
N ALA A 415 11.85 15.89 -14.53
CA ALA A 415 10.94 15.94 -13.39
C ALA A 415 10.52 14.52 -12.97
N TYR A 416 10.15 13.67 -13.92
CA TYR A 416 9.84 12.26 -13.65
C TYR A 416 11.05 11.53 -13.02
N ILE A 417 12.25 11.69 -13.58
CA ILE A 417 13.48 11.09 -13.04
C ILE A 417 13.79 11.64 -11.63
N PHE A 418 13.60 12.94 -11.40
CA PHE A 418 13.77 13.57 -10.09
C PHE A 418 12.81 12.99 -9.04
N TYR A 419 11.55 12.74 -9.43
CA TYR A 419 10.58 12.18 -8.50
C TYR A 419 10.84 10.71 -8.12
N LEU A 420 11.62 9.94 -8.89
CA LEU A 420 11.99 8.58 -8.52
C LEU A 420 12.78 8.55 -7.18
N PRO A 421 13.96 9.20 -7.04
CA PRO A 421 14.65 9.23 -5.77
C PRO A 421 13.85 9.96 -4.68
N MET A 422 13.09 11.02 -5.02
CA MET A 422 12.26 11.71 -4.03
C MET A 422 11.19 10.78 -3.45
N SER A 423 10.54 9.96 -4.26
CA SER A 423 9.55 8.98 -3.79
C SER A 423 10.18 7.83 -2.98
N PHE A 424 11.45 7.51 -3.23
CA PHE A 424 12.20 6.59 -2.39
C PHE A 424 12.46 7.18 -0.99
N LEU A 425 12.81 8.48 -0.93
CA LEU A 425 13.14 9.19 0.30
C LEU A 425 11.88 9.56 1.11
N ILE A 426 10.81 9.95 0.41
CA ILE A 426 9.52 10.32 1.00
C ILE A 426 8.47 9.33 0.49
N PRO A 427 8.28 8.17 1.13
CA PRO A 427 7.39 7.14 0.63
C PRO A 427 5.89 7.47 0.79
N SER A 428 5.56 8.54 1.50
CA SER A 428 4.19 9.07 1.59
C SER A 428 3.86 9.86 0.33
N THR A 429 2.94 9.37 -0.49
CA THR A 429 2.53 10.03 -1.75
C THR A 429 1.96 11.44 -1.48
N SER A 430 1.03 11.58 -0.53
CA SER A 430 0.48 12.90 -0.16
C SER A 430 1.52 13.82 0.46
N GLY A 431 2.38 13.29 1.33
CA GLY A 431 3.48 14.05 1.92
C GLY A 431 4.47 14.57 0.88
N LEU A 432 4.83 13.74 -0.11
CA LEU A 432 5.69 14.15 -1.23
C LEU A 432 5.02 15.22 -2.10
N ALA A 433 3.73 15.04 -2.43
CA ALA A 433 2.95 16.02 -3.20
C ALA A 433 2.94 17.38 -2.51
N GLY A 434 2.53 17.45 -1.23
CA GLY A 434 2.48 18.70 -0.46
C GLY A 434 3.83 19.38 -0.29
N ALA A 435 4.91 18.59 -0.11
CA ALA A 435 6.26 19.13 0.05
C ALA A 435 6.87 19.68 -1.25
N THR A 436 6.45 19.21 -2.42
CA THR A 436 7.19 19.48 -3.66
C THR A 436 6.40 20.23 -4.71
N MET A 437 5.07 20.08 -4.75
CA MET A 437 4.27 20.56 -5.87
C MET A 437 4.20 22.10 -5.93
N GLY A 438 4.24 22.78 -4.77
CA GLY A 438 4.33 24.24 -4.69
C GLY A 438 5.57 24.84 -5.37
N ILE A 439 6.62 24.02 -5.61
CA ILE A 439 7.83 24.40 -6.34
C ILE A 439 7.79 23.87 -7.78
N MET A 440 7.50 22.58 -7.92
CA MET A 440 7.65 21.90 -9.21
C MET A 440 6.59 22.30 -10.24
N ALA A 441 5.38 22.66 -9.81
CA ALA A 441 4.35 23.13 -10.73
C ALA A 441 4.66 24.51 -11.34
N PRO A 442 5.07 25.55 -10.57
CA PRO A 442 5.57 26.80 -11.14
C PRO A 442 6.79 26.62 -12.06
N LEU A 443 7.75 25.77 -11.69
CA LEU A 443 8.90 25.46 -12.56
C LEU A 443 8.46 24.85 -13.91
N GLY A 444 7.47 23.96 -13.89
CA GLY A 444 6.88 23.42 -15.11
C GLY A 444 6.32 24.52 -16.01
N GLN A 445 5.60 25.49 -15.45
CA GLN A 445 5.04 26.63 -16.20
C GLN A 445 6.13 27.46 -16.88
N PHE A 446 7.26 27.72 -16.24
CA PHE A 446 8.40 28.38 -16.87
C PHE A 446 9.00 27.61 -18.05
N SER A 447 8.82 26.29 -18.08
CA SER A 447 9.22 25.40 -19.16
C SER A 447 8.08 25.10 -20.15
N ASN A 448 6.98 25.85 -20.11
CA ASN A 448 5.74 25.61 -20.88
C ASN A 448 5.13 24.21 -20.66
N VAL A 449 5.28 23.65 -19.47
CA VAL A 449 4.65 22.41 -19.06
C VAL A 449 3.49 22.76 -18.11
N PRO A 450 2.25 22.43 -18.46
CA PRO A 450 1.12 22.69 -17.59
C PRO A 450 1.22 21.87 -16.28
N ALA A 451 0.75 22.45 -15.18
CA ALA A 451 0.87 21.86 -13.84
C ALA A 451 0.32 20.42 -13.75
N HIS A 452 -0.76 20.11 -14.48
CA HIS A 452 -1.33 18.77 -14.50
C HIS A 452 -0.38 17.70 -15.08
N LEU A 453 0.53 18.04 -15.98
CA LEU A 453 1.57 17.11 -16.47
C LEU A 453 2.69 16.93 -15.43
N VAL A 454 3.03 17.97 -14.68
CA VAL A 454 3.97 17.86 -13.56
C VAL A 454 3.38 16.92 -12.48
N ILE A 455 2.08 17.05 -12.18
CA ILE A 455 1.34 16.15 -11.29
C ILE A 455 1.38 14.71 -11.83
N THR A 456 1.15 14.52 -13.12
CA THR A 456 1.19 13.19 -13.75
C THR A 456 2.60 12.58 -13.71
N ALA A 457 3.65 13.37 -13.91
CA ALA A 457 5.04 12.92 -13.76
C ALA A 457 5.35 12.48 -12.32
N PHE A 458 4.95 13.30 -11.33
CA PHE A 458 5.07 12.99 -9.91
C PHE A 458 4.39 11.66 -9.54
N GLN A 459 3.10 11.53 -9.82
CA GLN A 459 2.36 10.33 -9.41
C GLN A 459 2.81 9.08 -10.16
N SER A 460 3.26 9.21 -11.42
CA SER A 460 3.82 8.11 -12.20
C SER A 460 5.13 7.59 -11.59
N ALA A 461 6.01 8.47 -11.12
CA ALA A 461 7.24 8.08 -10.44
C ALA A 461 6.94 7.48 -9.05
N SER A 462 6.05 8.10 -8.27
CA SER A 462 5.67 7.63 -6.95
C SER A 462 5.04 6.23 -7.00
N GLY A 463 4.12 5.98 -7.93
CA GLY A 463 3.49 4.67 -8.09
C GLY A 463 4.48 3.56 -8.46
N ILE A 464 5.54 3.86 -9.23
CA ILE A 464 6.61 2.89 -9.50
C ILE A 464 7.35 2.52 -8.22
N LEU A 465 7.75 3.49 -7.42
CA LEU A 465 8.46 3.22 -6.18
C LEU A 465 7.58 2.47 -5.17
N ASN A 466 6.28 2.73 -5.15
CA ASN A 466 5.31 1.99 -4.35
C ASN A 466 5.09 0.53 -4.82
N MET A 467 5.66 0.12 -5.94
CA MET A 467 5.70 -1.29 -6.37
C MET A 467 7.01 -2.01 -6.03
N ILE A 468 8.11 -1.28 -5.78
CA ILE A 468 9.45 -1.90 -5.67
C ILE A 468 10.28 -1.43 -4.48
N SER A 469 9.93 -0.29 -3.88
CA SER A 469 10.79 0.33 -2.86
C SER A 469 10.71 -0.40 -1.52
N PRO A 470 11.86 -0.72 -0.89
CA PRO A 470 11.86 -1.20 0.48
C PRO A 470 11.44 -0.14 1.51
N THR A 471 11.40 1.14 1.13
CA THR A 471 10.91 2.22 2.00
C THR A 471 9.39 2.31 2.02
N SER A 472 8.70 1.67 1.06
CA SER A 472 7.25 1.62 0.99
C SER A 472 6.69 0.54 1.92
N ALA A 473 5.88 0.94 2.90
CA ALA A 473 5.16 0.03 3.78
C ALA A 473 4.24 -0.91 2.99
N ILE A 474 3.65 -0.42 1.89
CA ILE A 474 2.77 -1.18 1.01
C ILE A 474 3.52 -2.37 0.40
N VAL A 475 4.72 -2.14 -0.18
CA VAL A 475 5.55 -3.21 -0.76
C VAL A 475 5.97 -4.20 0.30
N MET A 476 6.55 -3.71 1.40
CA MET A 476 7.13 -4.59 2.41
C MET A 476 6.06 -5.38 3.15
N GLY A 477 4.89 -4.77 3.40
CA GLY A 477 3.73 -5.45 3.97
C GLY A 477 3.17 -6.54 3.03
N ALA A 478 2.99 -6.23 1.75
CA ALA A 478 2.56 -7.19 0.74
C ALA A 478 3.49 -8.41 0.65
N LEU A 479 4.80 -8.16 0.59
CA LEU A 479 5.81 -9.22 0.50
C LEU A 479 5.90 -10.06 1.79
N ALA A 480 5.74 -9.42 2.96
CA ALA A 480 5.71 -10.12 4.24
C ALA A 480 4.50 -11.06 4.32
N LEU A 481 3.30 -10.60 3.95
CA LEU A 481 2.09 -11.41 3.91
C LEU A 481 2.19 -12.54 2.88
N GLY A 482 2.77 -12.27 1.70
CA GLY A 482 2.98 -13.25 0.63
C GLY A 482 4.13 -14.23 0.87
N ARG A 483 4.93 -14.04 1.95
CA ARG A 483 6.16 -14.81 2.20
C ARG A 483 7.14 -14.77 1.02
N VAL A 484 7.17 -13.64 0.31
CA VAL A 484 8.04 -13.40 -0.85
C VAL A 484 9.21 -12.52 -0.44
N ASP A 485 10.44 -12.96 -0.74
CA ASP A 485 11.63 -12.15 -0.49
C ASP A 485 11.70 -10.98 -1.47
N LEU A 486 12.17 -9.81 -1.01
CA LEU A 486 12.31 -8.61 -1.84
C LEU A 486 13.16 -8.86 -3.10
N GLY A 487 14.22 -9.66 -2.99
CA GLY A 487 15.06 -10.02 -4.14
C GLY A 487 14.35 -10.88 -5.17
N THR A 488 13.50 -11.80 -4.72
CA THR A 488 12.63 -12.60 -5.59
C THR A 488 11.59 -11.72 -6.28
N TRP A 489 10.99 -10.78 -5.54
CA TRP A 489 10.06 -9.81 -6.10
C TRP A 489 10.72 -8.93 -7.17
N TRP A 490 11.91 -8.41 -6.93
CA TRP A 490 12.64 -7.61 -7.94
C TRP A 490 12.99 -8.41 -9.19
N LYS A 491 13.33 -9.70 -9.08
CA LYS A 491 13.53 -10.58 -10.24
C LYS A 491 12.25 -10.75 -11.05
N PHE A 492 11.10 -10.86 -10.37
CA PHE A 492 9.80 -10.95 -11.01
C PHE A 492 9.42 -9.65 -11.72
N ILE A 493 9.37 -8.54 -10.98
CA ILE A 493 8.76 -7.29 -11.45
C ILE A 493 9.70 -6.43 -12.32
N GLY A 494 11.02 -6.65 -12.26
CA GLY A 494 12.02 -5.73 -12.83
C GLY A 494 11.80 -5.38 -14.31
N LYS A 495 11.52 -6.38 -15.15
CA LYS A 495 11.23 -6.13 -16.59
C LYS A 495 9.94 -5.32 -16.77
N PHE A 496 8.93 -5.58 -15.96
CA PHE A 496 7.67 -4.86 -16.00
C PHE A 496 7.85 -3.40 -15.62
N ILE A 497 8.62 -3.11 -14.56
CA ILE A 497 8.94 -1.74 -14.15
C ILE A 497 9.60 -0.94 -15.26
N VAL A 498 10.60 -1.51 -15.95
CA VAL A 498 11.25 -0.84 -17.08
C VAL A 498 10.23 -0.52 -18.19
N MET A 499 9.34 -1.46 -18.51
CA MET A 499 8.27 -1.23 -19.51
C MET A 499 7.33 -0.10 -19.06
N VAL A 500 6.88 -0.12 -17.79
CA VAL A 500 6.00 0.92 -17.23
C VAL A 500 6.69 2.29 -17.24
N MET A 501 7.98 2.36 -16.88
CA MET A 501 8.76 3.59 -16.94
C MET A 501 8.82 4.16 -18.36
N LEU A 502 9.15 3.33 -19.35
CA LEU A 502 9.25 3.76 -20.74
C LEU A 502 7.91 4.25 -21.29
N VAL A 503 6.82 3.52 -21.00
CA VAL A 503 5.47 3.92 -21.43
C VAL A 503 5.03 5.20 -20.73
N SER A 504 5.29 5.35 -19.43
CA SER A 504 4.94 6.58 -18.68
C SER A 504 5.69 7.78 -19.24
N VAL A 505 7.00 7.67 -19.48
CA VAL A 505 7.80 8.74 -20.09
C VAL A 505 7.31 9.08 -21.49
N LEU A 506 7.03 8.07 -22.32
CA LEU A 506 6.49 8.29 -23.66
C LEU A 506 5.17 9.06 -23.63
N LEU A 507 4.22 8.65 -22.79
CA LEU A 507 2.93 9.33 -22.65
C LEU A 507 3.07 10.77 -22.12
N LEU A 508 3.97 10.99 -21.16
CA LEU A 508 4.27 12.34 -20.63
C LEU A 508 4.85 13.24 -21.72
N VAL A 509 5.80 12.73 -22.53
CA VAL A 509 6.39 13.50 -23.64
C VAL A 509 5.34 13.79 -24.71
N VAL A 510 4.54 12.79 -25.11
CA VAL A 510 3.46 12.99 -26.08
C VAL A 510 2.47 14.05 -25.58
N ALA A 511 2.11 14.02 -24.31
CA ALA A 511 1.18 14.98 -23.72
C ALA A 511 1.69 16.44 -23.73
N THR A 512 3.01 16.68 -23.87
CA THR A 512 3.55 18.04 -23.99
C THR A 512 3.29 18.72 -25.35
N PHE A 513 2.79 17.97 -26.34
CA PHE A 513 2.46 18.51 -27.66
C PHE A 513 1.00 18.92 -27.79
N PHE A 514 0.18 18.65 -26.80
CA PHE A 514 -1.26 18.94 -26.76
C PHE A 514 -1.61 19.81 -25.56
#